data_d8f8f92c8e6aacd5ecfcddcc97b9c206
#
_entry.id   d8f8f92c8e6aacd5ecfcddcc97b9c206
#
_cell.length_a   1.000
_cell.length_b   1.000
_cell.length_c   1.000
_cell.angle_alpha   90.00
_cell.angle_beta   90.00
_cell.angle_gamma   90.00
#
_symmetry.space_group_name_H-M   'P 1'
#
loop_
_entity.id
_entity.type
_entity.pdbx_description
1 polymer ?
#
loop_
_entity_poly.entity_id
_entity_poly.type
_entity_poly.pdbx_seq_one_letter_code
_entity_poly.pdbx_strand_id
1 'polypeptide(L)'
;GLCGCGQEAETQKTRVAMIVKSTESAFWKSVFAGAGAAATEYNINVSFDGPAAEEDYETQNEMVRRAMDDGVDVIIFSAVDYNANAEIIDQAAQRGIKIIVIDSDVNSSQVSCRIGTNNLQAGIKAAEAALATDDEELYIGIVNYDVNSANGQQRELGFRQTVEQDPRVKNNHDQCALHHGRCQSGSQGNAIVRFQDQCGGDL
;
A
#
# COMPACT_ATOMS: atom_id res chain seq x y z
N GLY A 1 12.68 42.45 44.82
CA GLY A 1 11.91 42.07 43.67
C GLY A 1 12.69 41.14 42.81
N LEU A 2 12.42 39.82 42.88
CA LEU A 2 12.96 38.78 41.96
C LEU A 2 11.89 38.58 40.89
N CYS A 3 12.17 39.08 39.69
CA CYS A 3 11.42 38.67 38.48
C CYS A 3 11.89 37.29 38.08
N GLY A 4 11.10 36.27 38.35
CA GLY A 4 11.23 34.96 37.75
C GLY A 4 10.71 35.01 36.30
N CYS A 5 11.62 35.01 35.32
CA CYS A 5 11.27 34.69 33.94
C CYS A 5 10.92 33.19 33.91
N GLY A 6 9.62 32.90 33.92
CA GLY A 6 9.16 31.58 33.52
C GLY A 6 9.49 31.38 32.05
N GLN A 7 10.50 30.56 31.74
CA GLN A 7 10.62 29.99 30.43
C GLN A 7 9.40 29.09 30.23
N GLU A 8 8.45 29.52 29.42
CA GLU A 8 7.47 28.63 28.85
C GLU A 8 8.28 27.58 28.06
N ALA A 9 8.22 26.34 28.54
CA ALA A 9 8.76 25.22 27.79
C ALA A 9 8.02 25.18 26.46
N GLU A 10 8.71 25.52 25.37
CA GLU A 10 8.18 25.29 24.02
C GLU A 10 7.76 23.82 23.95
N THR A 11 6.46 23.60 23.83
CA THR A 11 5.93 22.24 23.57
C THR A 11 6.52 21.76 22.26
N GLN A 12 7.40 20.77 22.33
CA GLN A 12 8.05 20.18 21.15
C GLN A 12 6.98 19.63 20.23
N LYS A 13 6.99 20.04 18.95
CA LYS A 13 6.03 19.55 17.94
C LYS A 13 6.15 18.05 17.76
N THR A 14 5.01 17.38 17.60
CA THR A 14 4.99 15.97 17.20
C THR A 14 5.73 15.78 15.87
N ARG A 15 6.63 14.83 15.83
CA ARG A 15 7.45 14.50 14.67
C ARG A 15 6.92 13.23 14.01
N VAL A 16 6.54 13.34 12.75
CA VAL A 16 5.97 12.28 11.95
C VAL A 16 6.85 11.99 10.75
N ALA A 17 7.24 10.73 10.58
CA ALA A 17 7.84 10.26 9.34
C ALA A 17 6.78 9.55 8.50
N MET A 18 6.48 10.06 7.31
CA MET A 18 5.63 9.39 6.33
C MET A 18 6.53 8.65 5.33
N ILE A 19 6.48 7.33 5.38
CA ILE A 19 7.30 6.44 4.54
C ILE A 19 6.34 5.60 3.70
N VAL A 20 6.33 5.86 2.41
CA VAL A 20 5.40 5.29 1.45
C VAL A 20 6.10 4.43 0.40
N LYS A 21 5.34 3.84 -0.53
CA LYS A 21 5.88 2.87 -1.49
C LYS A 21 6.73 3.50 -2.58
N SER A 22 6.47 4.78 -2.90
CA SER A 22 7.26 5.55 -3.86
C SER A 22 7.00 7.05 -3.68
N THR A 23 7.99 7.87 -4.04
CA THR A 23 7.84 9.33 -4.09
C THR A 23 7.54 9.86 -5.51
N GLU A 24 7.62 9.01 -6.53
CA GLU A 24 7.66 9.44 -7.93
C GLU A 24 6.30 9.54 -8.61
N SER A 25 5.26 8.85 -8.10
CA SER A 25 3.96 8.84 -8.73
C SER A 25 3.10 10.06 -8.38
N ALA A 26 2.18 10.41 -9.28
CA ALA A 26 1.18 11.45 -9.04
C ALA A 26 0.30 11.13 -7.82
N PHE A 27 -0.02 9.86 -7.60
CA PHE A 27 -0.76 9.38 -6.44
C PHE A 27 -0.07 9.77 -5.13
N TRP A 28 1.21 9.41 -4.96
CA TRP A 28 1.96 9.70 -3.74
C TRP A 28 2.23 11.20 -3.57
N LYS A 29 2.42 11.94 -4.66
CA LYS A 29 2.52 13.40 -4.61
C LYS A 29 1.24 14.04 -4.06
N SER A 30 0.07 13.51 -4.43
CA SER A 30 -1.22 13.96 -3.88
C SER A 30 -1.37 13.62 -2.39
N VAL A 31 -0.91 12.43 -1.98
CA VAL A 31 -0.90 12.02 -0.56
C VAL A 31 -0.01 12.95 0.26
N PHE A 32 1.18 13.28 -0.24
CA PHE A 32 2.09 14.21 0.42
C PHE A 32 1.50 15.63 0.53
N ALA A 33 0.82 16.09 -0.51
CA ALA A 33 0.14 17.38 -0.47
C ALA A 33 -0.93 17.45 0.64
N GLY A 34 -1.73 16.38 0.79
CA GLY A 34 -2.70 16.24 1.88
C GLY A 34 -2.05 16.21 3.25
N ALA A 35 -0.96 15.46 3.39
CA ALA A 35 -0.19 15.39 4.64
C ALA A 35 0.45 16.74 5.00
N GLY A 36 0.97 17.48 4.02
CA GLY A 36 1.51 18.82 4.22
C GLY A 36 0.44 19.82 4.71
N ALA A 37 -0.76 19.77 4.15
CA ALA A 37 -1.88 20.59 4.60
C ALA A 37 -2.26 20.25 6.04
N ALA A 38 -2.36 18.97 6.41
CA ALA A 38 -2.63 18.52 7.76
C ALA A 38 -1.52 18.93 8.74
N ALA A 39 -0.25 18.85 8.32
CA ALA A 39 0.89 19.27 9.12
C ALA A 39 0.79 20.77 9.52
N THR A 40 0.36 21.60 8.58
CA THR A 40 0.12 23.03 8.84
C THR A 40 -1.05 23.23 9.78
N GLU A 41 -2.17 22.57 9.53
CA GLU A 41 -3.40 22.70 10.31
C GLU A 41 -3.21 22.27 11.77
N TYR A 42 -2.53 21.16 11.99
CA TYR A 42 -2.34 20.57 13.33
C TYR A 42 -1.00 20.91 13.98
N ASN A 43 -0.20 21.76 13.34
CA ASN A 43 1.09 22.20 13.84
C ASN A 43 2.04 21.03 14.20
N ILE A 44 2.21 20.11 13.28
CA ILE A 44 3.11 18.95 13.40
C ILE A 44 4.21 19.02 12.35
N ASN A 45 5.33 18.36 12.62
CA ASN A 45 6.42 18.20 11.66
C ASN A 45 6.27 16.87 10.93
N VAL A 46 6.14 16.90 9.61
CA VAL A 46 6.05 15.70 8.78
C VAL A 46 7.22 15.68 7.79
N SER A 47 7.96 14.58 7.78
CA SER A 47 8.91 14.26 6.71
C SER A 47 8.30 13.26 5.75
N PHE A 48 8.69 13.34 4.48
CA PHE A 48 8.19 12.48 3.41
C PHE A 48 9.34 11.67 2.83
N ASP A 49 9.18 10.36 2.72
CA ASP A 49 10.19 9.48 2.16
C ASP A 49 9.53 8.27 1.47
N GLY A 50 10.28 7.65 0.58
CA GLY A 50 9.86 6.45 -0.13
C GLY A 50 10.93 6.03 -1.14
N PRO A 51 11.03 4.75 -1.46
CA PRO A 51 11.96 4.27 -2.46
C PRO A 51 11.60 4.80 -3.86
N ALA A 52 12.55 4.74 -4.78
CA ALA A 52 12.30 5.10 -6.17
C ALA A 52 11.43 4.05 -6.90
N ALA A 53 11.50 2.78 -6.46
CA ALA A 53 10.74 1.67 -7.00
C ALA A 53 9.91 0.98 -5.92
N GLU A 54 8.69 0.61 -6.25
CA GLU A 54 7.75 -0.02 -5.31
C GLU A 54 8.09 -1.47 -4.93
N GLU A 55 9.10 -2.06 -5.56
CA GLU A 55 9.59 -3.41 -5.19
C GLU A 55 10.74 -3.37 -4.18
N ASP A 56 11.28 -2.20 -3.87
CA ASP A 56 12.47 -2.04 -3.01
C ASP A 56 12.10 -1.94 -1.52
N TYR A 57 11.74 -3.08 -0.91
CA TYR A 57 11.43 -3.15 0.51
C TYR A 57 12.68 -2.92 1.39
N GLU A 58 13.88 -3.25 0.91
CA GLU A 58 15.11 -3.09 1.70
C GLU A 58 15.41 -1.60 1.94
N THR A 59 15.32 -0.78 0.89
CA THR A 59 15.44 0.68 1.03
C THR A 59 14.36 1.24 1.94
N GLN A 60 13.14 0.74 1.85
CA GLN A 60 12.06 1.16 2.74
C GLN A 60 12.34 0.80 4.21
N ASN A 61 12.87 -0.39 4.47
CA ASN A 61 13.29 -0.79 5.83
C ASN A 61 14.40 0.12 6.37
N GLU A 62 15.37 0.53 5.54
CA GLU A 62 16.40 1.49 5.95
C GLU A 62 15.82 2.88 6.28
N MET A 63 14.80 3.32 5.56
CA MET A 63 14.09 4.56 5.87
C MET A 63 13.39 4.50 7.22
N VAL A 64 12.81 3.35 7.58
CA VAL A 64 12.22 3.13 8.91
C VAL A 64 13.30 3.16 9.99
N ARG A 65 14.46 2.52 9.77
CA ARG A 65 15.58 2.58 10.73
C ARG A 65 16.05 4.00 10.98
N ARG A 66 16.19 4.80 9.92
CA ARG A 66 16.56 6.22 10.06
C ARG A 66 15.52 7.00 10.86
N ALA A 67 14.24 6.77 10.61
CA ALA A 67 13.18 7.40 11.39
C ALA A 67 13.23 7.02 12.87
N MET A 68 13.55 5.74 13.16
CA MET A 68 13.76 5.28 14.55
C MET A 68 14.97 5.97 15.20
N ASP A 69 16.07 6.09 14.50
CA ASP A 69 17.30 6.73 15.00
C ASP A 69 17.11 8.24 15.19
N ASP A 70 16.30 8.87 14.35
CA ASP A 70 15.92 10.28 14.46
C ASP A 70 14.94 10.53 15.62
N GLY A 71 14.38 9.49 16.22
CA GLY A 71 13.49 9.59 17.37
C GLY A 71 12.14 10.22 17.02
N VAL A 72 11.55 9.87 15.90
CA VAL A 72 10.19 10.32 15.54
C VAL A 72 9.15 9.73 16.50
N ASP A 73 8.03 10.43 16.66
CA ASP A 73 6.93 10.00 17.52
C ASP A 73 5.98 9.05 16.80
N VAL A 74 5.82 9.24 15.49
CA VAL A 74 4.85 8.52 14.66
C VAL A 74 5.49 8.18 13.32
N ILE A 75 5.25 6.97 12.84
CA ILE A 75 5.49 6.56 11.46
C ILE A 75 4.16 6.30 10.77
N ILE A 76 3.91 7.02 9.67
CA ILE A 76 2.84 6.71 8.73
C ILE A 76 3.46 5.90 7.61
N PHE A 77 2.98 4.66 7.41
CA PHE A 77 3.65 3.66 6.60
C PHE A 77 2.71 3.04 5.57
N SER A 78 3.20 2.86 4.34
CA SER A 78 2.55 2.05 3.33
C SER A 78 3.57 1.02 2.82
N ALA A 79 3.32 -0.26 3.07
CA ALA A 79 4.30 -1.31 2.87
C ALA A 79 4.47 -1.68 1.39
N VAL A 80 5.71 -1.70 0.93
CA VAL A 80 6.10 -2.28 -0.37
C VAL A 80 5.84 -3.79 -0.37
N ASP A 81 6.20 -4.46 0.72
CA ASP A 81 6.02 -5.90 0.89
C ASP A 81 5.33 -6.19 2.23
N TYR A 82 4.22 -6.92 2.17
CA TYR A 82 3.41 -7.23 3.33
C TYR A 82 4.18 -7.94 4.45
N ASN A 83 5.08 -8.87 4.09
CA ASN A 83 5.84 -9.68 5.05
C ASN A 83 7.24 -9.12 5.29
N ALA A 84 7.95 -8.71 4.25
CA ALA A 84 9.36 -8.29 4.37
C ALA A 84 9.55 -6.99 5.16
N ASN A 85 8.50 -6.15 5.24
CA ASN A 85 8.52 -4.94 6.06
C ASN A 85 8.06 -5.15 7.51
N ALA A 86 7.52 -6.33 7.86
CA ALA A 86 6.86 -6.53 9.15
C ALA A 86 7.81 -6.40 10.33
N GLU A 87 9.00 -6.99 10.25
CA GLU A 87 9.96 -7.01 11.35
C GLU A 87 10.41 -5.60 11.76
N ILE A 88 10.74 -4.75 10.79
CA ILE A 88 11.21 -3.39 11.10
C ILE A 88 10.10 -2.52 11.68
N ILE A 89 8.86 -2.74 11.27
CA ILE A 89 7.69 -2.06 11.84
C ILE A 89 7.46 -2.50 13.29
N ASP A 90 7.59 -3.79 13.58
CA ASP A 90 7.50 -4.30 14.96
C ASP A 90 8.61 -3.70 15.84
N GLN A 91 9.82 -3.61 15.33
CA GLN A 91 10.95 -2.98 16.05
C GLN A 91 10.68 -1.50 16.34
N ALA A 92 10.13 -0.75 15.37
CA ALA A 92 9.76 0.65 15.57
C ALA A 92 8.69 0.80 16.67
N ALA A 93 7.65 -0.03 16.63
CA ALA A 93 6.59 -0.05 17.64
C ALA A 93 7.13 -0.39 19.05
N GLN A 94 8.06 -1.34 19.15
CA GLN A 94 8.71 -1.71 20.43
C GLN A 94 9.51 -0.56 21.03
N ARG A 95 10.02 0.35 20.22
CA ARG A 95 10.66 1.60 20.69
C ARG A 95 9.66 2.69 21.13
N GLY A 96 8.38 2.41 21.08
CA GLY A 96 7.31 3.33 21.47
C GLY A 96 6.86 4.26 20.35
N ILE A 97 7.28 4.04 19.11
CA ILE A 97 6.81 4.79 17.94
C ILE A 97 5.42 4.30 17.56
N LYS A 98 4.48 5.23 17.40
CA LYS A 98 3.13 4.90 16.94
C LYS A 98 3.15 4.61 15.44
N ILE A 99 2.54 3.50 15.04
CA ILE A 99 2.46 3.10 13.64
C ILE A 99 1.04 3.30 13.11
N ILE A 100 0.93 4.08 12.04
CA ILE A 100 -0.30 4.26 11.26
C ILE A 100 -0.02 3.73 9.85
N VAL A 101 -0.85 2.81 9.39
CA VAL A 101 -0.73 2.25 8.03
C VAL A 101 -1.75 2.91 7.11
N ILE A 102 -1.29 3.32 5.95
CA ILE A 102 -2.13 3.84 4.86
C ILE A 102 -1.94 3.00 3.60
N ASP A 103 -2.99 2.88 2.79
CA ASP A 103 -3.01 2.20 1.48
C ASP A 103 -2.61 0.72 1.55
N SER A 104 -1.32 0.38 1.58
CA SER A 104 -0.81 -0.99 1.63
C SER A 104 -0.47 -1.44 3.04
N ASP A 105 -1.09 -2.52 3.49
CA ASP A 105 -0.93 -3.07 4.84
C ASP A 105 0.41 -3.79 5.02
N VAL A 106 0.77 -4.01 6.27
CA VAL A 106 1.95 -4.76 6.73
C VAL A 106 1.53 -5.83 7.73
N ASN A 107 2.19 -6.98 7.69
CA ASN A 107 1.92 -8.10 8.58
C ASN A 107 2.46 -7.86 9.99
N SER A 108 1.83 -6.93 10.69
CA SER A 108 2.18 -6.55 12.06
C SER A 108 0.92 -6.37 12.90
N SER A 109 0.94 -6.90 14.12
CA SER A 109 -0.11 -6.67 15.12
C SER A 109 0.08 -5.36 15.90
N GLN A 110 1.17 -4.65 15.67
CA GLN A 110 1.57 -3.43 16.40
C GLN A 110 1.02 -2.14 15.76
N VAL A 111 0.29 -2.26 14.66
CA VAL A 111 -0.30 -1.10 13.97
C VAL A 111 -1.45 -0.54 14.78
N SER A 112 -1.40 0.77 15.07
CA SER A 112 -2.42 1.46 15.87
C SER A 112 -3.68 1.79 15.05
N CYS A 113 -3.52 2.06 13.75
CA CYS A 113 -4.62 2.43 12.86
C CYS A 113 -4.28 2.03 11.43
N ARG A 114 -5.28 1.53 10.69
CA ARG A 114 -5.19 1.20 9.27
C ARG A 114 -6.22 2.02 8.51
N ILE A 115 -5.78 2.70 7.45
CA ILE A 115 -6.62 3.50 6.57
C ILE A 115 -6.36 3.05 5.14
N GLY A 116 -7.36 2.48 4.49
CA GLY A 116 -7.18 1.97 3.14
C GLY A 116 -8.47 1.44 2.53
N THR A 117 -8.36 0.93 1.31
CA THR A 117 -9.44 0.28 0.57
C THR A 117 -9.67 -1.14 1.10
N ASN A 118 -10.92 -1.58 1.14
CA ASN A 118 -11.21 -3.01 1.29
C ASN A 118 -10.89 -3.74 -0.03
N ASN A 119 -9.66 -4.21 -0.15
CA ASN A 119 -9.13 -4.79 -1.38
C ASN A 119 -9.77 -6.14 -1.75
N LEU A 120 -10.22 -6.91 -0.74
CA LEU A 120 -10.99 -8.14 -0.99
C LEU A 120 -12.31 -7.81 -1.70
N GLN A 121 -13.06 -6.85 -1.19
CA GLN A 121 -14.30 -6.40 -1.81
C GLN A 121 -14.08 -5.76 -3.18
N ALA A 122 -12.99 -5.04 -3.38
CA ALA A 122 -12.64 -4.51 -4.68
C ALA A 122 -12.41 -5.63 -5.71
N GLY A 123 -11.73 -6.71 -5.32
CA GLY A 123 -11.57 -7.91 -6.14
C GLY A 123 -12.89 -8.60 -6.47
N ILE A 124 -13.77 -8.76 -5.48
CA ILE A 124 -15.11 -9.32 -5.67
C ILE A 124 -15.91 -8.49 -6.68
N LYS A 125 -15.95 -7.18 -6.52
CA LYS A 125 -16.65 -6.28 -7.47
C LYS A 125 -16.09 -6.34 -8.88
N ALA A 126 -14.77 -6.44 -9.02
CA ALA A 126 -14.15 -6.61 -10.33
C ALA A 126 -14.57 -7.94 -10.99
N ALA A 127 -14.66 -9.02 -10.20
CA ALA A 127 -15.13 -10.32 -10.67
C ALA A 127 -16.61 -10.25 -11.10
N GLU A 128 -17.48 -9.65 -10.29
CA GLU A 128 -18.90 -9.46 -10.62
C GLU A 128 -19.06 -8.69 -11.93
N ALA A 129 -18.24 -7.64 -12.16
CA ALA A 129 -18.25 -6.90 -13.42
C ALA A 129 -17.77 -7.74 -14.61
N ALA A 130 -16.75 -8.58 -14.42
CA ALA A 130 -16.26 -9.49 -15.46
C ALA A 130 -17.26 -10.60 -15.81
N LEU A 131 -18.09 -11.02 -14.84
CA LEU A 131 -19.12 -12.04 -15.02
C LEU A 131 -20.43 -11.47 -15.58
N ALA A 132 -20.60 -10.16 -15.64
CA ALA A 132 -21.79 -9.47 -16.14
C ALA A 132 -21.82 -9.46 -17.68
N THR A 133 -21.92 -10.65 -18.27
CA THR A 133 -21.99 -10.88 -19.72
C THR A 133 -22.93 -12.06 -20.00
N ASP A 134 -23.49 -12.11 -21.21
CA ASP A 134 -24.35 -13.18 -21.68
C ASP A 134 -23.59 -14.35 -22.33
N ASP A 135 -22.26 -14.33 -22.30
CA ASP A 135 -21.44 -15.41 -22.84
C ASP A 135 -21.69 -16.73 -22.09
N GLU A 136 -21.82 -17.82 -22.85
CA GLU A 136 -22.07 -19.15 -22.28
C GLU A 136 -20.80 -19.79 -21.67
N GLU A 137 -19.63 -19.39 -22.17
CA GLU A 137 -18.33 -19.82 -21.68
C GLU A 137 -17.41 -18.62 -21.46
N LEU A 138 -16.73 -18.59 -20.33
CA LEU A 138 -15.83 -17.50 -19.95
C LEU A 138 -14.40 -18.03 -19.73
N TYR A 139 -13.45 -17.36 -20.39
CA TYR A 139 -12.01 -17.54 -20.18
C TYR A 139 -11.45 -16.24 -19.60
N ILE A 140 -11.05 -16.27 -18.34
CA ILE A 140 -10.65 -15.08 -17.61
C ILE A 140 -9.16 -15.11 -17.33
N GLY A 141 -8.44 -14.10 -17.83
CA GLY A 141 -7.04 -13.84 -17.50
C GLY A 141 -6.94 -12.82 -16.39
N ILE A 142 -6.07 -13.08 -15.42
CA ILE A 142 -5.74 -12.14 -14.34
C ILE A 142 -4.32 -11.65 -14.54
N VAL A 143 -4.16 -10.34 -14.59
CA VAL A 143 -2.86 -9.67 -14.56
C VAL A 143 -2.72 -8.99 -13.21
N ASN A 144 -1.85 -9.52 -12.36
CA ASN A 144 -1.56 -8.94 -11.06
C ASN A 144 -0.17 -8.29 -11.08
N TYR A 145 -0.14 -6.97 -10.97
CA TYR A 145 1.09 -6.19 -11.01
C TYR A 145 1.93 -6.37 -9.74
N ASP A 146 1.27 -6.52 -8.58
CA ASP A 146 1.93 -6.52 -7.27
C ASP A 146 1.49 -7.72 -6.43
N VAL A 147 2.24 -8.81 -6.57
CA VAL A 147 1.97 -10.07 -5.86
C VAL A 147 2.47 -10.08 -4.41
N ASN A 148 3.29 -9.11 -4.02
CA ASN A 148 3.91 -9.04 -2.69
C ASN A 148 3.21 -8.04 -1.76
N SER A 149 2.41 -7.13 -2.30
CA SER A 149 1.62 -6.22 -1.47
C SER A 149 0.30 -6.84 -1.02
N ALA A 150 -0.19 -6.37 0.11
CA ALA A 150 -1.53 -6.74 0.60
C ALA A 150 -2.62 -6.38 -0.42
N ASN A 151 -2.48 -5.25 -1.12
CA ASN A 151 -3.43 -4.79 -2.13
C ASN A 151 -3.58 -5.80 -3.27
N GLY A 152 -2.46 -6.20 -3.88
CA GLY A 152 -2.46 -7.16 -4.97
C GLY A 152 -2.97 -8.52 -4.54
N GLN A 153 -2.51 -9.03 -3.40
CA GLN A 153 -2.92 -10.33 -2.87
C GLN A 153 -4.42 -10.39 -2.57
N GLN A 154 -4.97 -9.39 -1.90
CA GLN A 154 -6.38 -9.37 -1.50
C GLN A 154 -7.33 -9.16 -2.68
N ARG A 155 -6.97 -8.31 -3.64
CA ARG A 155 -7.75 -8.11 -4.87
C ARG A 155 -7.81 -9.39 -5.70
N GLU A 156 -6.69 -10.07 -5.88
CA GLU A 156 -6.64 -11.34 -6.59
C GLU A 156 -7.45 -12.42 -5.87
N LEU A 157 -7.33 -12.53 -4.55
CA LEU A 157 -8.08 -13.49 -3.75
C LEU A 157 -9.58 -13.29 -3.90
N GLY A 158 -10.10 -12.08 -3.72
CA GLY A 158 -11.51 -11.78 -3.85
C GLY A 158 -12.04 -12.04 -5.26
N PHE A 159 -11.24 -11.71 -6.27
CA PHE A 159 -11.57 -11.97 -7.66
C PHE A 159 -11.66 -13.47 -7.97
N ARG A 160 -10.63 -14.25 -7.61
CA ARG A 160 -10.59 -15.70 -7.85
C ARG A 160 -11.72 -16.43 -7.15
N GLN A 161 -11.94 -16.16 -5.88
CA GLN A 161 -13.01 -16.80 -5.10
C GLN A 161 -14.40 -16.55 -5.71
N THR A 162 -14.60 -15.42 -6.35
CA THR A 162 -15.87 -15.07 -6.99
C THR A 162 -16.03 -15.74 -8.35
N VAL A 163 -15.02 -15.68 -9.22
CA VAL A 163 -15.11 -16.27 -10.57
C VAL A 163 -15.14 -17.80 -10.54
N GLU A 164 -14.50 -18.44 -9.56
CA GLU A 164 -14.49 -19.89 -9.40
C GLU A 164 -15.88 -20.46 -9.08
N GLN A 165 -16.79 -19.64 -8.60
CA GLN A 165 -18.18 -20.05 -8.31
C GLN A 165 -19.08 -20.03 -9.55
N ASP A 166 -18.68 -19.39 -10.65
CA ASP A 166 -19.47 -19.32 -11.87
C ASP A 166 -19.16 -20.50 -12.80
N PRO A 167 -20.15 -21.36 -13.11
CA PRO A 167 -19.92 -22.57 -13.92
C PRO A 167 -19.55 -22.27 -15.37
N ARG A 168 -19.74 -21.05 -15.85
CA ARG A 168 -19.32 -20.63 -17.18
C ARG A 168 -17.83 -20.41 -17.28
N VAL A 169 -17.13 -20.16 -16.15
CA VAL A 169 -15.70 -19.91 -16.14
C VAL A 169 -14.95 -21.23 -16.36
N LYS A 170 -14.20 -21.28 -17.44
CA LYS A 170 -13.34 -22.41 -17.80
C LYS A 170 -11.94 -22.14 -17.23
N ASN A 171 -11.48 -23.04 -16.38
CA ASN A 171 -10.13 -22.96 -15.79
C ASN A 171 -9.10 -23.31 -16.84
N ASN A 172 -8.46 -22.30 -17.40
CA ASN A 172 -7.17 -22.48 -18.06
C ASN A 172 -6.08 -22.11 -17.06
N HIS A 173 -5.21 -23.06 -16.77
CA HIS A 173 -4.16 -22.98 -15.76
C HIS A 173 -3.02 -22.00 -16.09
N ASP A 174 -3.16 -21.19 -17.12
CA ASP A 174 -2.14 -20.22 -17.52
C ASP A 174 -2.33 -18.90 -16.77
N GLN A 175 -1.74 -18.88 -15.57
CA GLN A 175 -1.54 -17.64 -14.83
C GLN A 175 -0.48 -16.81 -15.57
N CYS A 176 -0.89 -15.72 -16.19
CA CYS A 176 0.04 -14.73 -16.67
C CYS A 176 0.41 -13.81 -15.50
N ALA A 177 1.52 -14.13 -14.83
CA ALA A 177 2.16 -13.19 -13.92
C ALA A 177 3.03 -12.24 -14.76
N LEU A 178 2.66 -10.97 -14.80
CA LEU A 178 3.49 -9.97 -15.46
C LEU A 178 4.58 -9.48 -14.50
N HIS A 179 5.80 -9.96 -14.72
CA HIS A 179 6.98 -9.15 -14.47
C HIS A 179 7.26 -8.32 -15.73
N HIS A 180 7.17 -7.00 -15.60
CA HIS A 180 7.56 -6.01 -16.62
C HIS A 180 6.83 -6.11 -17.99
N GLY A 181 5.54 -5.89 -18.01
CA GLY A 181 4.86 -5.34 -19.18
C GLY A 181 4.61 -6.25 -20.37
N ARG A 182 4.86 -7.56 -20.33
CA ARG A 182 4.52 -8.48 -21.43
C ARG A 182 3.92 -9.78 -20.94
N CYS A 183 2.67 -10.02 -21.32
CA CYS A 183 2.08 -11.35 -21.27
C CYS A 183 2.62 -12.17 -22.46
N GLN A 184 3.36 -13.25 -22.18
CA GLN A 184 3.83 -14.20 -23.19
C GLN A 184 3.05 -15.51 -23.08
N SER A 185 1.77 -15.50 -23.25
CA SER A 185 1.03 -16.70 -23.59
C SER A 185 -0.22 -16.36 -24.37
N GLY A 186 -0.47 -17.11 -25.41
CA GLY A 186 -1.59 -16.94 -26.31
C GLY A 186 -2.89 -17.50 -25.75
N SER A 187 -3.31 -17.11 -24.54
CA SER A 187 -4.63 -17.44 -24.06
C SER A 187 -5.65 -16.47 -24.69
N GLN A 188 -6.52 -16.99 -25.52
CA GLN A 188 -7.68 -16.28 -26.02
C GLN A 188 -8.71 -16.23 -24.90
N GLY A 189 -8.59 -15.23 -24.00
CA GLY A 189 -9.57 -14.98 -22.95
C GLY A 189 -10.64 -14.01 -23.43
N ASN A 190 -11.90 -14.25 -23.04
CA ASN A 190 -13.02 -13.32 -23.30
C ASN A 190 -12.91 -12.08 -22.41
N ALA A 191 -12.26 -12.19 -21.27
CA ALA A 191 -12.04 -11.08 -20.35
C ALA A 191 -10.61 -11.12 -19.77
N ILE A 192 -9.96 -9.96 -19.76
CA ILE A 192 -8.70 -9.75 -19.08
C ILE A 192 -8.92 -8.72 -18.00
N VAL A 193 -8.70 -9.10 -16.74
CA VAL A 193 -8.78 -8.18 -15.61
C VAL A 193 -7.37 -7.84 -15.16
N ARG A 194 -7.08 -6.55 -15.11
CA ARG A 194 -5.79 -6.02 -14.69
C ARG A 194 -5.94 -5.35 -13.34
N PHE A 195 -5.22 -5.85 -12.35
CA PHE A 195 -5.06 -5.17 -11.08
C PHE A 195 -3.83 -4.26 -11.19
N GLN A 196 -4.07 -2.97 -11.28
CA GLN A 196 -3.02 -1.95 -11.19
C GLN A 196 -2.97 -1.45 -9.76
N ASP A 197 -1.76 -1.30 -9.24
CA ASP A 197 -1.58 -0.43 -8.09
C ASP A 197 -1.79 1.03 -8.53
N GLN A 198 -2.16 1.90 -7.60
CA GLN A 198 -2.56 3.28 -7.91
C GLN A 198 -1.43 4.16 -8.46
N CYS A 199 -0.23 3.62 -8.55
CA CYS A 199 0.91 4.27 -9.16
C CYS A 199 0.91 4.10 -10.68
N GLY A 200 -0.09 4.67 -11.33
CA GLY A 200 -0.21 4.66 -12.79
C GLY A 200 0.95 5.39 -13.44
N GLY A 201 1.93 4.63 -13.94
CA GLY A 201 2.67 5.07 -15.10
C GLY A 201 1.86 4.68 -16.33
N ASP A 202 1.53 5.66 -17.16
CA ASP A 202 0.92 5.42 -18.47
C ASP A 202 1.76 4.42 -19.25
N LEU A 203 1.14 3.33 -19.70
CA LEU A 203 1.65 2.49 -20.78
C LEU A 203 1.08 2.97 -22.09
#